data_fa8216e9c608fb87dcb9a346ae0821ed
#
_entry.id   fa8216e9c608fb87dcb9a346ae0821ed
#
_cell.length_a   1.000
_cell.length_b   1.000
_cell.length_c   1.000
_cell.angle_alpha   90.00
_cell.angle_beta   90.00
_cell.angle_gamma   90.00
#
_symmetry.space_group_name_H-M   'P 1'
#
loop_
_entity.id
_entity.type
_entity.pdbx_description
1 polymer ?
#
loop_
_entity_poly.entity_id
_entity_poly.type
_entity_poly.pdbx_seq_one_letter_code
_entity_poly.pdbx_strand_id
1 'polypeptide(L)'
;MGILVECPKCKIRSGLKRKICKCGHNVQKAGSKNYWIEYYLKGKRTRERIGMSKHAAENRLREVQTAKAEGRTIRKNKNTVITLGSLREWYLDLTEVKQRRSYVSIQKCLRICIEGIGNIPVSELTKSRLELFRKKRLTENSKRKGRPVQPSTVNRDVTNLRAMLNKALEHDKIDSIPFGRIKLLEENNVRERVLSQDEFESLYLHCPQSLKGIVMIGFYLPMRQAEILNLTWEEIDLKMGFIRLGGLRTKTKIGRVIPLHPRIIEFLRTCPRPINGGYVFANSRRFNRKAYNKAVEAAGIVDFNNHDLRHCAINNMRLAGNDHFVIKEASGAKTDSAFQRYNLVTEHEMKSIKWLDEKGVTSGTMDTYMDTNTKTEIV
;
A
#
# COMPACT_ATOMS: atom_id res chain seq x y z
N MET A 1 -11.24 -15.58 -45.02
CA MET A 1 -10.39 -16.07 -43.92
C MET A 1 -9.83 -17.42 -44.31
N GLY A 2 -8.55 -17.67 -44.03
CA GLY A 2 -7.91 -18.93 -44.39
C GLY A 2 -6.50 -19.09 -43.83
N ILE A 3 -5.99 -20.29 -44.01
CA ILE A 3 -4.61 -20.63 -43.63
C ILE A 3 -3.73 -20.53 -44.87
N LEU A 4 -2.58 -19.91 -44.71
CA LEU A 4 -1.55 -19.78 -45.73
C LEU A 4 -0.30 -20.53 -45.30
N VAL A 5 0.45 -21.04 -46.28
CA VAL A 5 1.77 -21.66 -46.11
C VAL A 5 2.82 -20.74 -46.71
N GLU A 6 3.88 -20.51 -45.98
CA GLU A 6 5.05 -19.77 -46.44
C GLU A 6 6.05 -20.68 -47.11
N CYS A 7 6.45 -20.35 -48.31
CA CYS A 7 7.47 -21.09 -49.02
C CYS A 7 8.84 -20.92 -48.33
N PRO A 8 9.56 -21.99 -47.97
CA PRO A 8 10.85 -21.87 -47.29
C PRO A 8 11.93 -21.23 -48.19
N LYS A 9 11.84 -21.35 -49.52
CA LYS A 9 12.81 -20.79 -50.46
C LYS A 9 12.62 -19.34 -50.76
N CYS A 10 11.40 -18.89 -51.12
CA CYS A 10 11.14 -17.52 -51.56
C CYS A 10 10.25 -16.69 -50.63
N LYS A 11 9.85 -17.24 -49.49
CA LYS A 11 8.99 -16.61 -48.46
C LYS A 11 7.61 -16.15 -48.94
N ILE A 12 7.22 -16.46 -50.17
CA ILE A 12 5.88 -16.16 -50.68
C ILE A 12 4.87 -17.05 -49.98
N ARG A 13 3.74 -16.46 -49.59
CA ARG A 13 2.65 -17.12 -48.87
C ARG A 13 1.55 -17.51 -49.87
N SER A 14 1.13 -18.77 -49.83
CA SER A 14 0.09 -19.32 -50.68
C SER A 14 -0.92 -20.12 -49.86
N GLY A 15 -2.14 -20.31 -50.42
CA GLY A 15 -3.14 -21.14 -49.76
C GLY A 15 -2.73 -22.59 -49.65
N LEU A 16 -3.29 -23.31 -48.67
CA LEU A 16 -2.95 -24.75 -48.39
C LEU A 16 -3.13 -25.67 -49.59
N LYS A 17 -4.05 -25.36 -50.52
CA LYS A 17 -4.29 -26.20 -51.71
C LYS A 17 -3.18 -26.12 -52.75
N ARG A 18 -2.31 -25.12 -52.69
CA ARG A 18 -1.25 -24.90 -53.65
C ARG A 18 -0.04 -25.81 -53.37
N LYS A 19 0.25 -26.77 -54.28
CA LYS A 19 1.35 -27.71 -54.12
C LYS A 19 2.71 -27.12 -54.47
N ILE A 20 2.77 -26.31 -55.53
CA ILE A 20 4.00 -25.72 -56.08
C ILE A 20 3.98 -24.21 -55.93
N CYS A 21 5.00 -23.62 -55.36
CA CYS A 21 5.16 -22.17 -55.25
C CYS A 21 5.45 -21.53 -56.61
N LYS A 22 5.23 -20.21 -56.75
CA LYS A 22 5.61 -19.47 -57.97
C LYS A 22 7.11 -19.59 -58.31
N CYS A 23 7.99 -19.91 -57.33
CA CYS A 23 9.40 -20.12 -57.53
C CYS A 23 9.77 -21.60 -57.92
N GLY A 24 8.78 -22.43 -58.24
CA GLY A 24 8.98 -23.83 -58.60
C GLY A 24 9.14 -24.79 -57.40
N HIS A 25 9.31 -24.31 -56.18
CA HIS A 25 9.51 -25.15 -55.00
C HIS A 25 8.23 -25.87 -54.56
N ASN A 26 8.31 -27.18 -54.27
CA ASN A 26 7.15 -27.93 -53.77
C ASN A 26 6.97 -27.71 -52.28
N VAL A 27 5.98 -26.90 -51.93
CA VAL A 27 5.68 -26.48 -50.56
C VAL A 27 5.07 -27.61 -49.72
N GLN A 28 4.40 -28.60 -50.35
CA GLN A 28 3.80 -29.71 -49.61
C GLN A 28 4.85 -30.71 -49.11
N LYS A 29 5.88 -30.96 -49.89
CA LYS A 29 6.99 -31.89 -49.54
C LYS A 29 8.08 -31.24 -48.70
N ALA A 30 8.03 -29.93 -48.45
CA ALA A 30 9.03 -29.25 -47.62
C ALA A 30 8.96 -29.69 -46.16
N GLY A 31 10.08 -30.11 -45.57
CA GLY A 31 10.19 -30.60 -44.19
C GLY A 31 9.88 -29.54 -43.14
N SER A 32 10.29 -28.30 -43.40
CA SER A 32 9.96 -27.16 -42.50
C SER A 32 9.19 -26.10 -43.27
N LYS A 33 8.03 -25.70 -42.75
CA LYS A 33 7.18 -24.67 -43.35
C LYS A 33 6.47 -23.91 -42.25
N ASN A 34 6.34 -22.60 -42.44
CA ASN A 34 5.59 -21.75 -41.52
C ASN A 34 4.15 -21.56 -41.99
N TYR A 35 3.21 -21.71 -41.07
CA TYR A 35 1.79 -21.47 -41.30
C TYR A 35 1.41 -20.08 -40.82
N TRP A 36 0.55 -19.46 -41.60
CA TRP A 36 -0.03 -18.12 -41.32
C TRP A 36 -1.54 -18.24 -41.38
N ILE A 37 -2.25 -17.42 -40.60
CA ILE A 37 -3.69 -17.21 -40.79
C ILE A 37 -3.95 -15.83 -41.39
N GLU A 38 -5.03 -15.75 -42.16
CA GLU A 38 -5.47 -14.53 -42.79
C GLU A 38 -6.93 -14.28 -42.45
N TYR A 39 -7.22 -13.07 -41.95
CA TYR A 39 -8.57 -12.65 -41.58
C TYR A 39 -8.74 -11.15 -41.75
N TYR A 40 -10.00 -10.68 -41.74
CA TYR A 40 -10.34 -9.28 -41.83
C TYR A 40 -10.72 -8.74 -40.46
N LEU A 41 -10.05 -7.69 -40.02
CA LEU A 41 -10.31 -6.96 -38.77
C LEU A 41 -10.66 -5.51 -39.11
N LYS A 42 -11.87 -5.05 -38.77
CA LYS A 42 -12.36 -3.68 -39.09
C LYS A 42 -12.15 -3.31 -40.58
N GLY A 43 -12.49 -4.21 -41.50
CA GLY A 43 -12.29 -4.01 -42.94
C GLY A 43 -10.85 -4.17 -43.45
N LYS A 44 -9.85 -4.22 -42.60
CA LYS A 44 -8.44 -4.40 -43.02
C LYS A 44 -8.01 -5.86 -43.00
N ARG A 45 -7.36 -6.28 -44.08
CA ARG A 45 -6.75 -7.62 -44.23
C ARG A 45 -5.60 -7.78 -43.26
N THR A 46 -5.70 -8.74 -42.35
CA THR A 46 -4.69 -9.02 -41.32
C THR A 46 -4.10 -10.41 -41.56
N ARG A 47 -2.79 -10.51 -41.43
CA ARG A 47 -2.05 -11.78 -41.50
C ARG A 47 -1.25 -11.97 -40.21
N GLU A 48 -1.35 -13.17 -39.65
CA GLU A 48 -0.68 -13.53 -38.38
C GLU A 48 0.16 -14.80 -38.60
N ARG A 49 1.44 -14.74 -38.24
CA ARG A 49 2.32 -15.90 -38.29
C ARG A 49 2.07 -16.80 -37.08
N ILE A 50 1.84 -18.09 -37.29
CA ILE A 50 1.56 -19.03 -36.21
C ILE A 50 2.78 -19.89 -35.90
N GLY A 51 3.56 -20.31 -36.90
CA GLY A 51 4.69 -21.16 -36.75
C GLY A 51 4.62 -22.42 -37.60
N MET A 52 5.27 -23.50 -37.19
CA MET A 52 5.40 -24.73 -38.01
C MET A 52 4.23 -25.72 -37.83
N SER A 53 3.35 -25.52 -36.87
CA SER A 53 2.22 -26.43 -36.64
C SER A 53 0.99 -26.01 -37.42
N LYS A 54 0.51 -26.88 -38.31
CA LYS A 54 -0.75 -26.71 -39.05
C LYS A 54 -1.96 -26.67 -38.09
N HIS A 55 -1.95 -27.60 -37.11
CA HIS A 55 -3.01 -27.68 -36.10
C HIS A 55 -3.13 -26.42 -35.24
N ALA A 56 -1.99 -25.82 -34.85
CA ALA A 56 -1.98 -24.55 -34.15
C ALA A 56 -2.61 -23.42 -35.00
N ALA A 57 -2.33 -23.42 -36.32
CA ALA A 57 -2.93 -22.44 -37.23
C ALA A 57 -4.45 -22.65 -37.38
N GLU A 58 -4.92 -23.90 -37.43
CA GLU A 58 -6.34 -24.24 -37.46
C GLU A 58 -7.06 -23.80 -36.18
N ASN A 59 -6.49 -24.09 -35.02
CA ASN A 59 -7.04 -23.68 -33.73
C ASN A 59 -7.12 -22.16 -33.62
N ARG A 60 -6.04 -21.46 -33.97
CA ARG A 60 -6.02 -20.00 -33.93
C ARG A 60 -7.04 -19.37 -34.90
N LEU A 61 -7.22 -19.95 -36.07
CA LEU A 61 -8.23 -19.46 -37.00
C LEU A 61 -9.67 -19.65 -36.43
N ARG A 62 -9.95 -20.79 -35.75
CA ARG A 62 -11.24 -21.01 -35.08
C ARG A 62 -11.46 -19.97 -33.96
N GLU A 63 -10.44 -19.72 -33.10
CA GLU A 63 -10.54 -18.68 -32.06
C GLU A 63 -10.90 -17.32 -32.65
N VAL A 64 -10.25 -16.93 -33.75
CA VAL A 64 -10.53 -15.66 -34.44
C VAL A 64 -11.97 -15.65 -34.99
N GLN A 65 -12.44 -16.76 -35.54
CA GLN A 65 -13.82 -16.90 -36.08
C GLN A 65 -14.84 -16.81 -34.95
N THR A 66 -14.64 -17.53 -33.86
CA THR A 66 -15.50 -17.49 -32.67
C THR A 66 -15.54 -16.11 -32.06
N ALA A 67 -14.38 -15.48 -31.83
CA ALA A 67 -14.29 -14.12 -31.29
C ALA A 67 -15.02 -13.09 -32.16
N LYS A 68 -14.97 -13.26 -33.51
CA LYS A 68 -15.70 -12.42 -34.45
C LYS A 68 -17.22 -12.64 -34.36
N ALA A 69 -17.67 -13.89 -34.27
CA ALA A 69 -19.06 -14.22 -34.13
C ALA A 69 -19.69 -13.71 -32.84
N GLU A 70 -18.89 -13.73 -31.74
CA GLU A 70 -19.30 -13.25 -30.42
C GLU A 70 -19.09 -11.73 -30.23
N GLY A 71 -18.62 -11.00 -31.25
CA GLY A 71 -18.32 -9.56 -31.14
C GLY A 71 -17.15 -9.23 -30.24
N ARG A 72 -16.35 -10.23 -29.81
CA ARG A 72 -15.17 -10.02 -28.96
C ARG A 72 -14.01 -9.42 -29.75
N THR A 73 -13.19 -8.63 -29.08
CA THR A 73 -11.97 -8.04 -29.68
C THR A 73 -10.96 -9.12 -30.03
N ILE A 74 -10.61 -9.22 -31.32
CA ILE A 74 -9.58 -10.13 -31.82
C ILE A 74 -8.22 -9.52 -31.52
N ARG A 75 -7.46 -10.11 -30.59
CA ARG A 75 -6.09 -9.68 -30.25
C ARG A 75 -5.10 -10.42 -31.17
N LYS A 76 -4.21 -9.68 -31.83
CA LYS A 76 -3.08 -10.29 -32.55
C LYS A 76 -2.17 -10.97 -31.55
N ASN A 77 -1.75 -12.21 -31.85
CA ASN A 77 -0.65 -12.83 -31.13
C ASN A 77 0.61 -12.00 -31.40
N LYS A 78 1.02 -11.19 -30.44
CA LYS A 78 2.31 -10.48 -30.52
C LYS A 78 3.38 -11.51 -30.21
N ASN A 79 4.16 -11.91 -31.23
CA ASN A 79 5.33 -12.81 -31.08
C ASN A 79 6.46 -12.21 -30.20
N THR A 80 6.24 -11.07 -29.57
CA THR A 80 7.20 -10.47 -28.63
C THR A 80 6.96 -11.07 -27.25
N VAL A 81 7.87 -11.91 -26.83
CA VAL A 81 7.91 -12.43 -25.46
C VAL A 81 8.14 -11.26 -24.52
N ILE A 82 7.10 -10.89 -23.77
CA ILE A 82 7.18 -9.82 -22.76
C ILE A 82 7.72 -10.42 -21.47
N THR A 83 8.90 -9.96 -21.06
CA THR A 83 9.51 -10.36 -19.79
C THR A 83 9.09 -9.45 -18.65
N LEU A 84 9.26 -9.88 -17.41
CA LEU A 84 9.02 -9.06 -16.22
C LEU A 84 9.86 -7.77 -16.23
N GLY A 85 11.09 -7.85 -16.74
CA GLY A 85 11.99 -6.70 -16.85
C GLY A 85 11.48 -5.66 -17.85
N SER A 86 11.15 -6.08 -19.08
CA SER A 86 10.61 -5.18 -20.10
C SER A 86 9.26 -4.56 -19.66
N LEU A 87 8.44 -5.35 -18.96
CA LEU A 87 7.18 -4.85 -18.41
C LEU A 87 7.39 -3.83 -17.31
N ARG A 88 8.39 -4.04 -16.44
CA ARG A 88 8.77 -3.08 -15.40
C ARG A 88 9.21 -1.74 -15.99
N GLU A 89 10.06 -1.74 -17.01
CA GLU A 89 10.52 -0.52 -17.68
C GLU A 89 9.34 0.26 -18.24
N TRP A 90 8.47 -0.41 -18.99
CA TRP A 90 7.24 0.22 -19.50
C TRP A 90 6.35 0.77 -18.38
N TYR A 91 6.11 0.01 -17.29
CA TYR A 91 5.24 0.43 -16.21
C TYR A 91 5.78 1.66 -15.47
N LEU A 92 7.09 1.69 -15.22
CA LEU A 92 7.76 2.80 -14.56
C LEU A 92 7.85 4.06 -15.45
N ASP A 93 7.70 3.90 -16.76
CA ASP A 93 7.68 5.02 -17.70
C ASP A 93 6.33 5.74 -17.77
N LEU A 94 5.25 5.10 -17.33
CA LEU A 94 3.92 5.70 -17.30
C LEU A 94 3.89 6.98 -16.44
N THR A 95 3.35 8.07 -17.01
CA THR A 95 3.26 9.38 -16.33
C THR A 95 2.56 9.30 -15.00
N GLU A 96 1.45 8.56 -14.92
CA GLU A 96 0.68 8.35 -13.68
C GLU A 96 1.45 7.59 -12.60
N VAL A 97 2.42 6.74 -12.99
CA VAL A 97 3.28 6.02 -12.06
C VAL A 97 4.43 6.90 -11.59
N LYS A 98 5.06 7.66 -12.52
CA LYS A 98 6.13 8.62 -12.21
C LYS A 98 5.70 9.70 -11.22
N GLN A 99 4.46 10.17 -11.32
CA GLN A 99 3.91 11.21 -10.43
C GLN A 99 3.54 10.72 -9.03
N ARG A 100 3.58 9.40 -8.76
CA ARG A 100 3.25 8.87 -7.43
C ARG A 100 4.34 9.21 -6.42
N ARG A 101 3.96 9.72 -5.25
CA ARG A 101 4.88 9.90 -4.11
C ARG A 101 5.64 8.62 -3.73
N SER A 102 5.08 7.46 -4.05
CA SER A 102 5.66 6.14 -3.80
C SER A 102 6.54 5.63 -4.94
N TYR A 103 6.84 6.40 -5.98
CA TYR A 103 7.57 5.97 -7.17
C TYR A 103 8.88 5.22 -6.86
N VAL A 104 9.74 5.81 -6.03
CA VAL A 104 11.01 5.20 -5.61
C VAL A 104 10.79 3.86 -4.87
N SER A 105 9.74 3.78 -4.06
CA SER A 105 9.37 2.53 -3.37
C SER A 105 8.88 1.46 -4.36
N ILE A 106 8.06 1.86 -5.35
CA ILE A 106 7.58 0.96 -6.42
C ILE A 106 8.75 0.42 -7.22
N GLN A 107 9.68 1.27 -7.66
CA GLN A 107 10.89 0.86 -8.37
C GLN A 107 11.67 -0.19 -7.60
N LYS A 108 11.87 0.04 -6.29
CA LYS A 108 12.59 -0.88 -5.40
C LYS A 108 11.86 -2.22 -5.26
N CYS A 109 10.55 -2.21 -5.02
CA CYS A 109 9.75 -3.44 -4.88
C CYS A 109 9.79 -4.28 -6.16
N LEU A 110 9.57 -3.67 -7.33
CA LEU A 110 9.60 -4.37 -8.61
C LEU A 110 11.00 -4.92 -8.94
N ARG A 111 12.07 -4.18 -8.60
CA ARG A 111 13.43 -4.68 -8.75
C ARG A 111 13.65 -5.94 -7.92
N ILE A 112 13.28 -5.91 -6.64
CA ILE A 112 13.39 -7.05 -5.73
C ILE A 112 12.59 -8.26 -6.24
N CYS A 113 11.38 -8.05 -6.76
CA CYS A 113 10.59 -9.13 -7.35
C CYS A 113 11.30 -9.77 -8.55
N ILE A 114 11.86 -8.97 -9.44
CA ILE A 114 12.53 -9.47 -10.65
C ILE A 114 13.86 -10.16 -10.30
N GLU A 115 14.62 -9.61 -9.36
CA GLU A 115 15.86 -10.25 -8.86
C GLU A 115 15.56 -11.59 -8.19
N GLY A 116 14.45 -11.70 -7.46
CA GLY A 116 14.10 -12.93 -6.73
C GLY A 116 13.36 -13.99 -7.54
N ILE A 117 12.56 -13.60 -8.53
CA ILE A 117 11.79 -14.50 -9.40
C ILE A 117 12.60 -14.87 -10.66
N GLY A 118 13.41 -13.94 -11.15
CA GLY A 118 14.09 -13.97 -12.44
C GLY A 118 13.41 -13.07 -13.47
N ASN A 119 14.18 -12.62 -14.48
CA ASN A 119 13.63 -11.88 -15.62
C ASN A 119 13.01 -12.84 -16.64
N ILE A 120 11.92 -13.50 -16.29
CA ILE A 120 11.23 -14.51 -17.08
C ILE A 120 10.11 -13.90 -17.94
N PRO A 121 9.64 -14.61 -18.98
CA PRO A 121 8.38 -14.28 -19.65
C PRO A 121 7.23 -14.20 -18.67
N VAL A 122 6.35 -13.20 -18.84
CA VAL A 122 5.18 -13.03 -17.96
C VAL A 122 4.28 -14.29 -17.96
N SER A 123 4.17 -14.99 -19.10
CA SER A 123 3.40 -16.24 -19.22
C SER A 123 3.93 -17.38 -18.34
N GLU A 124 5.21 -17.33 -17.94
CA GLU A 124 5.85 -18.32 -17.09
C GLU A 124 5.76 -18.00 -15.59
N LEU A 125 5.20 -16.85 -15.23
CA LEU A 125 5.02 -16.43 -13.85
C LEU A 125 3.88 -17.21 -13.20
N THR A 126 4.16 -18.41 -12.73
CA THR A 126 3.19 -19.25 -12.05
C THR A 126 3.01 -18.86 -10.58
N LYS A 127 1.88 -19.30 -9.99
CA LYS A 127 1.65 -19.15 -8.54
C LYS A 127 2.77 -19.80 -7.71
N SER A 128 3.26 -20.98 -8.14
CA SER A 128 4.35 -21.68 -7.45
C SER A 128 5.66 -20.88 -7.43
N ARG A 129 6.03 -20.23 -8.53
CA ARG A 129 7.22 -19.35 -8.58
C ARG A 129 7.06 -18.16 -7.62
N LEU A 130 5.86 -17.59 -7.53
CA LEU A 130 5.60 -16.48 -6.63
C LEU A 130 5.64 -16.91 -5.15
N GLU A 131 5.12 -18.10 -4.81
CA GLU A 131 5.21 -18.64 -3.46
C GLU A 131 6.67 -18.95 -3.07
N LEU A 132 7.47 -19.49 -4.00
CA LEU A 132 8.89 -19.70 -3.78
C LEU A 132 9.63 -18.38 -3.51
N PHE A 133 9.33 -17.34 -4.30
CA PHE A 133 9.84 -15.98 -4.05
C PHE A 133 9.47 -15.48 -2.65
N ARG A 134 8.19 -15.62 -2.24
CA ARG A 134 7.71 -15.18 -0.93
C ARG A 134 8.46 -15.90 0.21
N LYS A 135 8.60 -17.23 0.10
CA LYS A 135 9.33 -18.04 1.08
C LYS A 135 10.80 -17.59 1.19
N LYS A 136 11.50 -17.46 0.07
CA LYS A 136 12.88 -16.96 0.04
C LYS A 136 12.99 -15.57 0.62
N ARG A 137 12.05 -14.66 0.27
CA ARG A 137 12.07 -13.28 0.72
C ARG A 137 11.89 -13.13 2.23
N LEU A 138 11.14 -14.02 2.88
CA LEU A 138 10.96 -14.06 4.34
C LEU A 138 12.25 -14.47 5.08
N THR A 139 13.11 -15.30 4.46
CA THR A 139 14.39 -15.70 5.06
C THR A 139 15.51 -14.67 4.89
N GLU A 140 15.31 -13.68 4.01
CA GLU A 140 16.30 -12.62 3.81
C GLU A 140 16.32 -11.65 5.00
N ASN A 141 17.51 -11.15 5.32
CA ASN A 141 17.65 -10.10 6.32
C ASN A 141 17.43 -8.71 5.71
N SER A 142 16.72 -7.86 6.43
CA SER A 142 16.56 -6.46 6.08
C SER A 142 17.91 -5.74 6.15
N LYS A 143 18.37 -5.13 5.04
CA LYS A 143 19.64 -4.38 4.96
C LYS A 143 19.79 -3.29 6.03
N ARG A 144 18.69 -2.77 6.59
CA ARG A 144 18.72 -1.70 7.60
C ARG A 144 18.76 -2.20 9.04
N LYS A 145 18.19 -3.37 9.32
CA LYS A 145 17.94 -3.82 10.70
C LYS A 145 18.61 -5.15 11.04
N GLY A 146 19.23 -5.84 10.07
CA GLY A 146 19.77 -7.20 10.27
C GLY A 146 18.73 -8.25 10.71
N ARG A 147 17.44 -7.87 10.75
CA ARG A 147 16.32 -8.74 11.13
C ARG A 147 15.63 -9.31 9.89
N PRO A 148 14.97 -10.47 10.00
CA PRO A 148 14.20 -11.05 8.90
C PRO A 148 13.19 -10.06 8.30
N VAL A 149 12.99 -10.16 6.98
CA VAL A 149 12.02 -9.33 6.28
C VAL A 149 10.61 -9.69 6.74
N GLN A 150 9.85 -8.68 7.14
CA GLN A 150 8.50 -8.85 7.68
C GLN A 150 7.48 -9.20 6.60
N PRO A 151 6.41 -9.97 6.91
CA PRO A 151 5.31 -10.31 6.00
C PRO A 151 4.73 -9.09 5.27
N SER A 152 4.55 -7.97 5.95
CA SER A 152 4.05 -6.72 5.37
C SER A 152 4.95 -6.15 4.27
N THR A 153 6.27 -6.38 4.35
CA THR A 153 7.22 -5.97 3.30
C THR A 153 7.09 -6.88 2.08
N VAL A 154 6.97 -8.19 2.29
CA VAL A 154 6.76 -9.16 1.20
C VAL A 154 5.41 -8.90 0.51
N ASN A 155 4.36 -8.66 1.27
CA ASN A 155 3.04 -8.30 0.75
C ASN A 155 3.10 -7.04 -0.10
N ARG A 156 3.88 -6.03 0.29
CA ARG A 156 4.08 -4.81 -0.48
C ARG A 156 4.79 -5.08 -1.81
N ASP A 157 5.82 -5.92 -1.80
CA ASP A 157 6.54 -6.32 -3.01
C ASP A 157 5.57 -7.00 -4.00
N VAL A 158 4.80 -8.00 -3.55
CA VAL A 158 3.80 -8.73 -4.35
C VAL A 158 2.66 -7.83 -4.82
N THR A 159 2.18 -6.91 -3.99
CA THR A 159 1.11 -5.97 -4.35
C THR A 159 1.56 -5.03 -5.48
N ASN A 160 2.81 -4.54 -5.45
CA ASN A 160 3.35 -3.72 -6.53
C ASN A 160 3.54 -4.52 -7.82
N LEU A 161 3.99 -5.78 -7.74
CA LEU A 161 4.06 -6.68 -8.90
C LEU A 161 2.67 -6.89 -9.52
N ARG A 162 1.66 -7.15 -8.70
CA ARG A 162 0.28 -7.32 -9.16
C ARG A 162 -0.28 -6.05 -9.78
N ALA A 163 0.01 -4.87 -9.20
CA ALA A 163 -0.42 -3.59 -9.77
C ALA A 163 0.19 -3.35 -11.16
N MET A 164 1.46 -3.71 -11.37
CA MET A 164 2.11 -3.67 -12.68
C MET A 164 1.43 -4.60 -13.69
N LEU A 165 1.12 -5.84 -13.30
CA LEU A 165 0.46 -6.82 -14.16
C LEU A 165 -0.98 -6.41 -14.50
N ASN A 166 -1.74 -5.90 -13.53
CA ASN A 166 -3.09 -5.37 -13.77
C ASN A 166 -3.05 -4.22 -14.79
N LYS A 167 -2.09 -3.30 -14.62
CA LYS A 167 -1.93 -2.18 -15.56
C LYS A 167 -1.51 -2.63 -16.94
N ALA A 168 -0.69 -3.67 -17.03
CA ALA A 168 -0.31 -4.28 -18.29
C ALA A 168 -1.50 -4.95 -19.00
N LEU A 169 -2.40 -5.56 -18.24
CA LEU A 169 -3.65 -6.13 -18.75
C LEU A 169 -4.60 -5.03 -19.28
N GLU A 170 -4.77 -3.94 -18.51
CA GLU A 170 -5.56 -2.76 -18.93
C GLU A 170 -5.05 -2.14 -20.23
N HIS A 171 -3.74 -2.14 -20.46
CA HIS A 171 -3.10 -1.59 -21.65
C HIS A 171 -2.84 -2.62 -22.76
N ASP A 172 -3.47 -3.78 -22.73
CA ASP A 172 -3.31 -4.85 -23.71
C ASP A 172 -1.84 -5.27 -23.98
N LYS A 173 -0.98 -5.11 -22.96
CA LYS A 173 0.42 -5.60 -23.03
C LYS A 173 0.50 -7.09 -22.81
N ILE A 174 -0.35 -7.64 -21.95
CA ILE A 174 -0.50 -9.06 -21.66
C ILE A 174 -1.97 -9.46 -21.84
N ASP A 175 -2.23 -10.72 -22.19
CA ASP A 175 -3.59 -11.22 -22.42
C ASP A 175 -4.29 -11.64 -21.13
N SER A 176 -3.53 -12.08 -20.15
CA SER A 176 -4.05 -12.50 -18.85
C SER A 176 -2.95 -12.41 -17.79
N ILE A 177 -3.36 -12.36 -16.52
CA ILE A 177 -2.45 -12.54 -15.40
C ILE A 177 -2.29 -14.04 -15.17
N PRO A 178 -1.06 -14.59 -15.24
CA PRO A 178 -0.84 -16.05 -15.30
C PRO A 178 -1.09 -16.78 -13.97
N PHE A 179 -1.52 -16.07 -12.95
CA PHE A 179 -1.95 -16.62 -11.66
C PHE A 179 -3.22 -15.92 -11.19
N GLY A 180 -4.11 -16.66 -10.54
CA GLY A 180 -5.35 -16.14 -10.01
C GLY A 180 -5.18 -15.28 -8.75
N ARG A 181 -6.16 -15.28 -7.86
CA ARG A 181 -6.11 -14.54 -6.59
C ARG A 181 -5.01 -15.11 -5.68
N ILE A 182 -4.12 -14.23 -5.20
CA ILE A 182 -3.11 -14.54 -4.20
C ILE A 182 -3.61 -14.02 -2.86
N LYS A 183 -3.66 -14.89 -1.85
CA LYS A 183 -3.86 -14.50 -0.47
C LYS A 183 -2.58 -13.84 0.05
N LEU A 184 -2.67 -12.64 0.58
CA LEU A 184 -1.54 -11.99 1.23
C LEU A 184 -1.13 -12.77 2.49
N LEU A 185 0.13 -12.63 2.90
CA LEU A 185 0.63 -13.17 4.16
C LEU A 185 -0.09 -12.48 5.31
N GLU A 186 -0.31 -13.20 6.38
CA GLU A 186 -0.87 -12.65 7.60
C GLU A 186 0.11 -11.63 8.21
N GLU A 187 -0.41 -10.48 8.60
CA GLU A 187 0.39 -9.39 9.14
C GLU A 187 -0.02 -9.17 10.60
N ASN A 188 0.86 -9.53 11.51
CA ASN A 188 0.72 -9.15 12.91
C ASN A 188 1.57 -7.89 13.16
N ASN A 189 1.03 -6.73 12.85
CA ASN A 189 1.70 -5.42 12.94
C ASN A 189 0.92 -4.38 13.74
N VAL A 190 -0.04 -4.83 14.53
CA VAL A 190 -0.76 -3.96 15.49
C VAL A 190 0.22 -3.59 16.61
N ARG A 191 0.33 -2.30 16.87
CA ARG A 191 1.14 -1.76 17.97
C ARG A 191 0.19 -1.22 19.03
N GLU A 192 0.35 -1.73 20.24
CA GLU A 192 -0.50 -1.40 21.40
C GLU A 192 0.21 -0.50 22.41
N ARG A 193 1.50 -0.20 22.16
CA ARG A 193 2.32 0.59 23.08
C ARG A 193 1.85 2.04 23.16
N VAL A 194 1.41 2.43 24.31
CA VAL A 194 1.01 3.80 24.70
C VAL A 194 1.86 4.21 25.89
N LEU A 195 2.32 5.46 25.94
CA LEU A 195 3.04 6.01 27.09
C LEU A 195 2.08 6.43 28.20
N SER A 196 2.47 6.19 29.43
CA SER A 196 1.88 6.88 30.58
C SER A 196 2.26 8.36 30.56
N GLN A 197 1.61 9.17 31.41
CA GLN A 197 1.96 10.57 31.54
C GLN A 197 3.41 10.74 32.06
N ASP A 198 3.83 9.92 33.02
CA ASP A 198 5.18 9.98 33.60
C ASP A 198 6.25 9.58 32.58
N GLU A 199 6.01 8.54 31.77
CA GLU A 199 6.89 8.18 30.67
C GLU A 199 7.00 9.29 29.63
N PHE A 200 5.90 9.97 29.34
CA PHE A 200 5.91 11.11 28.43
C PHE A 200 6.73 12.28 29.00
N GLU A 201 6.55 12.64 30.29
CA GLU A 201 7.34 13.69 30.91
C GLU A 201 8.84 13.34 30.92
N SER A 202 9.18 12.11 31.23
CA SER A 202 10.56 11.64 31.14
C SER A 202 11.11 11.79 29.72
N LEU A 203 10.38 11.35 28.69
CA LEU A 203 10.77 11.52 27.30
C LEU A 203 10.94 13.00 26.93
N TYR A 204 10.01 13.84 27.35
CA TYR A 204 10.02 15.28 27.08
C TYR A 204 11.25 15.98 27.69
N LEU A 205 11.63 15.61 28.91
CA LEU A 205 12.83 16.12 29.60
C LEU A 205 14.11 15.77 28.84
N HIS A 206 14.24 14.52 28.35
CA HIS A 206 15.41 14.05 27.62
C HIS A 206 15.45 14.50 26.15
N CYS A 207 14.34 15.04 25.62
CA CYS A 207 14.32 15.56 24.27
C CYS A 207 15.13 16.86 24.12
N PRO A 208 15.94 16.99 23.05
CA PRO A 208 16.57 18.27 22.73
C PRO A 208 15.48 19.31 22.40
N GLN A 209 15.79 20.61 22.65
CA GLN A 209 14.85 21.71 22.47
C GLN A 209 14.16 21.70 21.09
N SER A 210 14.88 21.34 20.03
CA SER A 210 14.36 21.24 18.66
C SER A 210 13.28 20.16 18.45
N LEU A 211 13.17 19.17 19.36
CA LEU A 211 12.17 18.11 19.29
C LEU A 211 11.02 18.26 20.30
N LYS A 212 11.22 19.06 21.37
CA LYS A 212 10.23 19.20 22.45
C LYS A 212 8.84 19.51 21.93
N GLY A 213 8.68 20.54 21.12
CA GLY A 213 7.38 20.92 20.57
C GLY A 213 6.77 19.87 19.64
N ILE A 214 7.61 19.19 18.84
CA ILE A 214 7.16 18.14 17.93
C ILE A 214 6.63 16.93 18.71
N VAL A 215 7.35 16.53 19.77
CA VAL A 215 6.97 15.41 20.65
C VAL A 215 5.72 15.75 21.45
N MET A 216 5.64 16.97 21.99
CA MET A 216 4.45 17.45 22.71
C MET A 216 3.19 17.44 21.83
N ILE A 217 3.27 18.04 20.64
CA ILE A 217 2.13 18.03 19.69
C ILE A 217 1.76 16.60 19.31
N GLY A 218 2.76 15.72 19.05
CA GLY A 218 2.52 14.32 18.71
C GLY A 218 1.82 13.52 19.82
N PHE A 219 2.09 13.84 21.09
CA PHE A 219 1.49 13.15 22.24
C PHE A 219 0.07 13.62 22.58
N TYR A 220 -0.20 14.93 22.43
CA TYR A 220 -1.51 15.49 22.77
C TYR A 220 -2.47 15.58 21.58
N LEU A 221 -1.96 15.71 20.35
CA LEU A 221 -2.82 15.87 19.17
C LEU A 221 -2.67 14.69 18.19
N PRO A 222 -3.77 14.21 17.59
CA PRO A 222 -3.78 13.04 16.73
C PRO A 222 -3.25 13.38 15.32
N MET A 223 -2.14 14.11 15.24
CA MET A 223 -1.51 14.57 14.01
C MET A 223 -0.47 13.56 13.49
N ARG A 224 -0.31 13.51 12.17
CA ARG A 224 0.81 12.75 11.57
C ARG A 224 2.11 13.54 11.69
N GLN A 225 3.23 12.84 11.87
CA GLN A 225 4.55 13.48 11.96
C GLN A 225 4.80 14.52 10.85
N ALA A 226 4.46 14.18 9.61
CA ALA A 226 4.66 15.10 8.49
C ALA A 226 3.75 16.34 8.57
N GLU A 227 2.58 16.24 9.17
CA GLU A 227 1.67 17.37 9.40
C GLU A 227 2.25 18.30 10.47
N ILE A 228 2.79 17.73 11.56
CA ILE A 228 3.45 18.51 12.61
C ILE A 228 4.67 19.27 12.07
N LEU A 229 5.56 18.56 11.35
CA LEU A 229 6.79 19.15 10.78
C LEU A 229 6.54 20.26 9.76
N ASN A 230 5.40 20.23 9.11
CA ASN A 230 5.00 21.23 8.13
C ASN A 230 3.90 22.19 8.64
N LEU A 231 3.60 22.17 9.95
CA LEU A 231 2.62 23.06 10.54
C LEU A 231 3.04 24.51 10.36
N THR A 232 2.11 25.34 9.91
CA THR A 232 2.33 26.78 9.72
C THR A 232 1.49 27.61 10.67
N TRP A 233 1.92 28.84 10.92
CA TRP A 233 1.22 29.76 11.81
C TRP A 233 -0.17 30.17 11.29
N GLU A 234 -0.36 30.15 9.98
CA GLU A 234 -1.66 30.44 9.31
C GLU A 234 -2.70 29.35 9.60
N GLU A 235 -2.27 28.15 9.93
CA GLU A 235 -3.14 27.02 10.27
C GLU A 235 -3.56 27.04 11.75
N ILE A 236 -2.94 27.88 12.58
CA ILE A 236 -3.14 27.93 14.03
C ILE A 236 -3.99 29.14 14.42
N ASP A 237 -5.12 28.87 15.01
CA ASP A 237 -5.98 29.85 15.62
C ASP A 237 -5.86 29.76 17.16
N LEU A 238 -4.91 30.51 17.73
CA LEU A 238 -4.68 30.52 19.18
C LEU A 238 -5.84 31.15 19.96
N LYS A 239 -6.64 32.02 19.33
CA LYS A 239 -7.78 32.68 19.98
C LYS A 239 -8.94 31.71 20.15
N MET A 240 -9.23 30.95 19.10
CA MET A 240 -10.30 29.95 19.13
C MET A 240 -9.81 28.58 19.62
N GLY A 241 -8.49 28.36 19.76
CA GLY A 241 -7.92 27.12 20.26
C GLY A 241 -7.96 25.98 19.25
N PHE A 242 -7.71 26.23 17.95
CA PHE A 242 -7.78 25.20 16.91
C PHE A 242 -6.60 25.23 15.95
N ILE A 243 -6.29 24.06 15.38
CA ILE A 243 -5.48 23.90 14.15
C ILE A 243 -6.43 23.54 13.02
N ARG A 244 -6.36 24.27 11.89
CA ARG A 244 -7.16 24.04 10.69
C ARG A 244 -6.28 23.53 9.55
N LEU A 245 -6.29 22.22 9.28
CA LEU A 245 -5.50 21.61 8.21
C LEU A 245 -6.30 21.57 6.91
N GLY A 246 -5.81 22.23 5.87
CA GLY A 246 -6.42 22.20 4.54
C GLY A 246 -6.25 20.83 3.85
N GLY A 247 -7.23 20.44 3.00
CA GLY A 247 -7.26 19.15 2.34
C GLY A 247 -6.02 18.85 1.48
N LEU A 248 -5.47 19.83 0.80
CA LEU A 248 -4.27 19.66 -0.06
C LEU A 248 -3.02 19.22 0.72
N ARG A 249 -2.96 19.51 2.02
CA ARG A 249 -1.84 19.18 2.90
C ARG A 249 -1.95 17.82 3.54
N THR A 250 -3.15 17.28 3.65
CA THR A 250 -3.38 16.00 4.29
C THR A 250 -3.16 14.82 3.32
N LYS A 251 -2.72 13.68 3.84
CA LYS A 251 -2.59 12.43 3.04
C LYS A 251 -3.94 12.00 2.45
N THR A 252 -5.02 12.35 3.13
CA THR A 252 -6.40 11.96 2.77
C THR A 252 -7.08 12.93 1.82
N LYS A 253 -6.48 14.10 1.56
CA LYS A 253 -7.04 15.23 0.79
C LYS A 253 -8.35 15.78 1.37
N ILE A 254 -8.61 15.56 2.64
CA ILE A 254 -9.76 16.10 3.39
C ILE A 254 -9.22 17.04 4.44
N GLY A 255 -9.77 18.26 4.49
CA GLY A 255 -9.45 19.23 5.54
C GLY A 255 -10.03 18.76 6.88
N ARG A 256 -9.43 19.18 7.99
CA ARG A 256 -9.96 18.91 9.32
C ARG A 256 -9.53 19.95 10.34
N VAL A 257 -10.30 20.02 11.41
CA VAL A 257 -10.04 20.89 12.55
C VAL A 257 -9.61 20.02 13.73
N ILE A 258 -8.60 20.47 14.46
CA ILE A 258 -8.04 19.77 15.63
C ILE A 258 -8.01 20.74 16.79
N PRO A 259 -8.67 20.45 17.93
CA PRO A 259 -8.61 21.30 19.11
C PRO A 259 -7.20 21.30 19.72
N LEU A 260 -6.75 22.44 20.18
CA LEU A 260 -5.46 22.59 20.85
C LEU A 260 -5.58 22.22 22.33
N HIS A 261 -4.68 21.36 22.79
CA HIS A 261 -4.52 21.10 24.22
C HIS A 261 -3.93 22.32 24.94
N PRO A 262 -4.34 22.69 26.20
CA PRO A 262 -3.86 23.87 26.91
C PRO A 262 -2.32 23.98 26.94
N ARG A 263 -1.59 22.89 27.25
CA ARG A 263 -0.12 22.88 27.26
C ARG A 263 0.48 23.24 25.89
N ILE A 264 -0.20 22.93 24.80
CA ILE A 264 0.27 23.28 23.44
C ILE A 264 0.05 24.76 23.19
N ILE A 265 -1.07 25.34 23.65
CA ILE A 265 -1.35 26.76 23.53
C ILE A 265 -0.26 27.57 24.28
N GLU A 266 0.07 27.17 25.51
CA GLU A 266 1.16 27.76 26.28
C GLU A 266 2.50 27.68 25.55
N PHE A 267 2.86 26.49 25.07
CA PHE A 267 4.09 26.28 24.30
C PHE A 267 4.12 27.16 23.04
N LEU A 268 3.05 27.21 22.27
CA LEU A 268 3.00 27.99 21.04
C LEU A 268 3.10 29.50 21.30
N ARG A 269 2.62 29.98 22.44
CA ARG A 269 2.78 31.38 22.85
C ARG A 269 4.24 31.76 23.14
N THR A 270 5.08 30.79 23.52
CA THR A 270 6.53 31.01 23.73
C THR A 270 7.34 30.89 22.45
N CYS A 271 6.77 30.34 21.37
CA CYS A 271 7.46 30.16 20.10
C CYS A 271 7.56 31.49 19.31
N PRO A 272 8.71 31.77 18.68
CA PRO A 272 8.84 32.93 17.80
C PRO A 272 7.86 32.83 16.64
N ARG A 273 7.07 33.88 16.45
CA ARG A 273 6.13 33.97 15.31
C ARG A 273 6.61 35.05 14.35
N PRO A 274 7.11 34.66 13.14
CA PRO A 274 7.49 35.64 12.14
C PRO A 274 6.29 36.47 11.68
N ILE A 275 6.52 37.76 11.41
CA ILE A 275 5.47 38.70 10.96
C ILE A 275 4.79 38.21 9.68
N ASN A 276 5.57 37.62 8.77
CA ASN A 276 5.09 37.09 7.49
C ASN A 276 4.56 35.66 7.57
N GLY A 277 4.28 35.14 8.79
CA GLY A 277 3.83 33.75 8.97
C GLY A 277 4.92 32.73 8.71
N GLY A 278 4.53 31.53 8.27
CA GLY A 278 5.43 30.44 7.92
C GLY A 278 5.44 29.28 8.91
N TYR A 279 6.46 28.44 8.84
CA TYR A 279 6.51 27.19 9.61
C TYR A 279 6.76 27.41 11.10
N VAL A 280 5.98 26.72 11.94
CA VAL A 280 6.16 26.71 13.40
C VAL A 280 7.53 26.09 13.76
N PHE A 281 7.93 25.02 13.06
CA PHE A 281 9.18 24.32 13.26
C PHE A 281 10.16 24.56 12.11
N ALA A 282 10.41 25.83 11.76
CA ALA A 282 11.25 26.22 10.63
C ALA A 282 12.64 25.52 10.64
N ASN A 283 13.28 25.48 11.81
CA ASN A 283 14.61 24.87 12.02
C ASN A 283 14.58 23.35 12.17
N SER A 284 13.40 22.71 12.20
CA SER A 284 13.24 21.27 12.45
C SER A 284 12.31 20.60 11.46
N ARG A 285 12.26 21.08 10.19
CA ARG A 285 11.43 20.51 9.12
C ARG A 285 11.78 19.05 8.78
N ARG A 286 12.93 18.58 9.21
CA ARG A 286 13.37 17.18 9.09
C ARG A 286 13.46 16.57 10.48
N PHE A 287 12.66 15.53 10.73
CA PHE A 287 12.68 14.86 12.02
C PHE A 287 14.03 14.21 12.31
N ASN A 288 14.68 14.64 13.38
CA ASN A 288 15.94 14.05 13.82
C ASN A 288 15.71 12.75 14.60
N ARG A 289 15.58 11.64 13.84
CA ARG A 289 15.32 10.33 14.41
C ARG A 289 16.42 9.84 15.35
N LYS A 290 17.69 10.21 15.10
CA LYS A 290 18.80 9.79 15.97
C LYS A 290 18.67 10.44 17.36
N ALA A 291 18.42 11.74 17.40
CA ALA A 291 18.22 12.47 18.65
C ALA A 291 16.98 11.98 19.40
N TYR A 292 15.88 11.72 18.67
CA TYR A 292 14.67 11.15 19.26
C TYR A 292 14.93 9.77 19.89
N ASN A 293 15.57 8.86 19.17
CA ASN A 293 15.87 7.52 19.70
C ASN A 293 16.79 7.57 20.94
N LYS A 294 17.76 8.48 20.98
CA LYS A 294 18.57 8.70 22.18
C LYS A 294 17.73 9.20 23.37
N ALA A 295 16.76 10.08 23.11
CA ALA A 295 15.86 10.57 24.16
C ALA A 295 14.95 9.46 24.69
N VAL A 296 14.42 8.59 23.81
CA VAL A 296 13.63 7.41 24.20
C VAL A 296 14.43 6.44 25.05
N GLU A 297 15.69 6.18 24.67
CA GLU A 297 16.63 5.33 25.42
C GLU A 297 16.96 5.93 26.78
N ALA A 298 17.32 7.23 26.82
CA ALA A 298 17.63 7.94 28.06
C ALA A 298 16.43 8.03 29.02
N ALA A 299 15.23 8.05 28.51
CA ALA A 299 13.98 8.01 29.29
C ALA A 299 13.63 6.58 29.78
N GLY A 300 14.42 5.56 29.46
CA GLY A 300 14.15 4.17 29.85
C GLY A 300 12.96 3.52 29.11
N ILE A 301 12.49 4.11 28.00
CA ILE A 301 11.30 3.66 27.30
C ILE A 301 11.66 2.57 26.29
N VAL A 302 11.01 1.43 26.37
CA VAL A 302 11.25 0.27 25.50
C VAL A 302 10.17 0.15 24.43
N ASP A 303 10.57 -0.29 23.23
CA ASP A 303 9.71 -0.54 22.06
C ASP A 303 8.75 0.61 21.73
N PHE A 304 9.27 1.81 21.65
CA PHE A 304 8.51 3.00 21.32
C PHE A 304 9.11 3.75 20.13
N ASN A 305 8.27 4.19 19.22
CA ASN A 305 8.70 5.00 18.08
C ASN A 305 7.84 6.26 17.92
N ASN A 306 8.33 7.22 17.13
CA ASN A 306 7.63 8.51 16.99
C ASN A 306 6.17 8.41 16.47
N HIS A 307 5.82 7.36 15.73
CA HIS A 307 4.43 7.21 15.27
C HIS A 307 3.49 6.79 16.40
N ASP A 308 4.03 6.15 17.44
CA ASP A 308 3.27 5.71 18.59
C ASP A 308 2.80 6.90 19.46
N LEU A 309 3.45 8.08 19.36
CA LEU A 309 2.93 9.32 19.95
C LEU A 309 1.51 9.63 19.50
N ARG A 310 1.20 9.44 18.21
CA ARG A 310 -0.15 9.62 17.70
C ARG A 310 -1.12 8.55 18.24
N HIS A 311 -0.64 7.34 18.54
CA HIS A 311 -1.44 6.34 19.26
C HIS A 311 -1.77 6.82 20.67
N CYS A 312 -0.79 7.42 21.37
CA CYS A 312 -1.02 8.02 22.68
C CYS A 312 -2.08 9.11 22.61
N ALA A 313 -1.99 10.05 21.65
CA ALA A 313 -2.96 11.11 21.49
C ALA A 313 -4.40 10.61 21.31
N ILE A 314 -4.57 9.63 20.41
CA ILE A 314 -5.91 9.05 20.14
C ILE A 314 -6.42 8.29 21.35
N ASN A 315 -5.56 7.50 22.01
CA ASN A 315 -5.92 6.76 23.21
C ASN A 315 -6.28 7.67 24.37
N ASN A 316 -5.50 8.73 24.61
CA ASN A 316 -5.78 9.71 25.65
C ASN A 316 -7.11 10.45 25.43
N MET A 317 -7.42 10.82 24.17
CA MET A 317 -8.73 11.39 23.82
C MET A 317 -9.87 10.40 24.12
N ARG A 318 -9.68 9.11 23.84
CA ARG A 318 -10.67 8.07 24.13
C ARG A 318 -10.89 7.90 25.63
N LEU A 319 -9.80 7.77 26.40
CA LEU A 319 -9.85 7.66 27.87
C LEU A 319 -10.47 8.90 28.53
N ALA A 320 -10.38 10.06 27.89
CA ALA A 320 -11.07 11.27 28.33
C ALA A 320 -12.58 11.29 28.00
N GLY A 321 -13.14 10.20 27.46
CA GLY A 321 -14.57 10.06 27.19
C GLY A 321 -15.08 10.74 25.93
N ASN A 322 -14.18 11.13 25.00
CA ASN A 322 -14.61 11.72 23.74
C ASN A 322 -15.25 10.70 22.81
N ASP A 323 -16.25 11.17 22.06
CA ASP A 323 -16.94 10.36 21.07
C ASP A 323 -16.00 9.82 19.97
N HIS A 324 -16.21 8.58 19.57
CA HIS A 324 -15.39 7.88 18.57
C HIS A 324 -15.35 8.61 17.22
N PHE A 325 -16.48 9.16 16.76
CA PHE A 325 -16.54 9.90 15.49
C PHE A 325 -15.76 11.18 15.56
N VAL A 326 -15.84 11.91 16.69
CA VAL A 326 -15.09 13.15 16.92
C VAL A 326 -13.57 12.88 16.87
N ILE A 327 -13.11 11.84 17.56
CA ILE A 327 -11.68 11.45 17.54
C ILE A 327 -11.25 11.03 16.14
N LYS A 328 -12.08 10.25 15.43
CA LYS A 328 -11.82 9.83 14.06
C LYS A 328 -11.64 11.02 13.11
N GLU A 329 -12.56 12.00 13.17
CA GLU A 329 -12.48 13.24 12.39
C GLU A 329 -11.21 14.03 12.73
N ALA A 330 -10.93 14.28 14.02
CA ALA A 330 -9.71 14.97 14.45
C ALA A 330 -8.45 14.25 13.98
N SER A 331 -8.44 12.90 13.96
CA SER A 331 -7.33 12.11 13.48
C SER A 331 -7.18 12.12 11.96
N GLY A 332 -8.25 12.34 11.19
CA GLY A 332 -8.28 12.24 9.74
C GLY A 332 -8.08 10.79 9.24
N ALA A 333 -8.61 9.81 9.96
CA ALA A 333 -8.68 8.42 9.51
C ALA A 333 -9.88 8.25 8.55
N LYS A 334 -9.64 7.73 7.33
CA LYS A 334 -10.70 7.56 6.32
C LYS A 334 -11.66 6.40 6.61
N THR A 335 -11.14 5.33 7.21
CA THR A 335 -11.89 4.09 7.41
C THR A 335 -11.86 3.68 8.88
N ASP A 336 -12.92 3.02 9.32
CA ASP A 336 -12.99 2.49 10.67
C ASP A 336 -11.89 1.46 10.92
N SER A 337 -11.59 0.60 9.95
CA SER A 337 -10.50 -0.38 10.05
C SER A 337 -9.12 0.26 10.25
N ALA A 338 -8.87 1.45 9.68
CA ALA A 338 -7.64 2.21 9.93
C ALA A 338 -7.65 2.86 11.33
N PHE A 339 -8.82 3.18 11.85
CA PHE A 339 -9.00 3.79 13.16
C PHE A 339 -9.04 2.74 14.28
N GLN A 340 -9.62 1.57 14.05
CA GLN A 340 -9.68 0.46 15.01
C GLN A 340 -8.31 0.03 15.55
N ARG A 341 -7.22 0.26 14.79
CA ARG A 341 -5.86 0.02 15.26
C ARG A 341 -5.47 0.84 16.50
N TYR A 342 -6.20 1.88 16.80
CA TYR A 342 -5.99 2.76 17.95
C TYR A 342 -7.00 2.47 19.09
N ASN A 343 -7.93 1.56 18.88
CA ASN A 343 -9.01 1.27 19.84
C ASN A 343 -8.58 0.15 20.79
N LEU A 344 -7.72 0.49 21.74
CA LEU A 344 -7.27 -0.40 22.81
C LEU A 344 -8.23 -0.21 23.98
N VAL A 345 -9.30 -1.03 24.02
CA VAL A 345 -10.23 -1.04 25.16
C VAL A 345 -9.55 -1.73 26.34
N THR A 346 -9.47 -1.04 27.46
CA THR A 346 -8.86 -1.54 28.69
C THR A 346 -9.92 -2.16 29.62
N GLU A 347 -9.51 -3.00 30.56
CA GLU A 347 -10.42 -3.52 31.60
C GLU A 347 -11.06 -2.42 32.43
N HIS A 348 -10.33 -1.30 32.66
CA HIS A 348 -10.87 -0.13 33.35
C HIS A 348 -12.06 0.47 32.60
N GLU A 349 -11.99 0.56 31.29
CA GLU A 349 -13.11 1.06 30.47
C GLU A 349 -14.28 0.07 30.44
N MET A 350 -14.00 -1.23 30.45
CA MET A 350 -15.05 -2.25 30.55
C MET A 350 -15.82 -2.13 31.87
N LYS A 351 -15.15 -1.77 32.97
CA LYS A 351 -15.80 -1.49 34.25
C LYS A 351 -16.68 -0.22 34.24
N SER A 352 -16.42 0.70 33.33
CA SER A 352 -17.21 1.95 33.20
C SER A 352 -18.50 1.80 32.37
N ILE A 353 -18.82 0.56 31.91
CA ILE A 353 -20.06 0.28 31.21
C ILE A 353 -21.24 0.58 32.11
N LYS A 354 -22.14 1.42 31.61
CA LYS A 354 -23.40 1.74 32.29
C LYS A 354 -24.50 0.80 31.81
N TRP A 355 -25.26 0.26 32.72
CA TRP A 355 -26.38 -0.60 32.43
C TRP A 355 -27.69 0.21 32.58
N LEU A 356 -28.66 -0.07 31.72
CA LEU A 356 -30.01 0.44 31.90
C LEU A 356 -30.72 -0.48 32.88
N ASP A 357 -31.10 0.05 34.04
CA ASP A 357 -31.95 -0.74 34.98
C ASP A 357 -33.42 -0.73 34.54
N GLU A 358 -34.22 -1.58 35.19
CA GLU A 358 -35.65 -1.74 34.87
C GLU A 358 -36.47 -0.45 35.01
N LYS A 359 -35.91 0.61 35.67
CA LYS A 359 -36.55 1.92 35.86
C LYS A 359 -36.02 2.97 34.91
N GLY A 360 -35.15 2.63 33.96
CA GLY A 360 -34.60 3.55 33.00
C GLY A 360 -33.53 4.51 33.54
N VAL A 361 -33.02 4.26 34.78
CA VAL A 361 -31.98 5.05 35.43
C VAL A 361 -30.64 4.32 35.28
N THR A 362 -29.59 5.03 34.90
CA THR A 362 -28.23 4.45 34.84
C THR A 362 -27.71 4.19 36.24
N SER A 363 -27.63 2.95 36.68
CA SER A 363 -26.96 2.58 37.94
C SER A 363 -25.45 2.78 37.84
N GLY A 364 -24.88 3.30 38.91
CA GLY A 364 -23.48 3.66 39.00
C GLY A 364 -22.50 2.51 38.84
N THR A 365 -21.27 2.87 38.70
CA THR A 365 -20.07 2.03 38.52
C THR A 365 -19.99 0.86 39.50
N MET A 366 -19.46 -0.27 39.02
CA MET A 366 -19.25 -1.56 39.74
C MET A 366 -18.31 -1.46 40.97
N ASP A 367 -17.93 -0.26 41.41
CA ASP A 367 -16.98 -0.05 42.51
C ASP A 367 -17.54 -0.36 43.92
N THR A 368 -18.84 -0.71 44.03
CA THR A 368 -19.50 -0.93 45.33
C THR A 368 -19.64 -2.39 45.74
N TYR A 369 -19.14 -3.36 44.94
CA TYR A 369 -19.37 -4.79 45.26
C TYR A 369 -18.16 -5.57 45.83
N MET A 370 -17.02 -4.92 46.10
CA MET A 370 -15.83 -5.63 46.59
C MET A 370 -15.44 -5.41 48.05
N ASP A 371 -16.26 -4.70 48.88
CA ASP A 371 -15.84 -4.36 50.25
C ASP A 371 -16.74 -4.86 51.37
N THR A 372 -17.45 -6.00 51.19
CA THR A 372 -18.17 -6.62 52.29
C THR A 372 -17.88 -8.12 52.43
N ASN A 373 -16.60 -8.52 52.53
CA ASN A 373 -16.28 -9.84 53.07
C ASN A 373 -14.85 -9.87 53.65
N THR A 374 -14.68 -9.18 54.77
CA THR A 374 -13.64 -9.51 55.76
C THR A 374 -14.05 -8.94 57.12
N LYS A 375 -14.75 -9.72 57.91
CA LYS A 375 -14.63 -9.78 59.37
C LYS A 375 -15.71 -10.74 59.92
N THR A 376 -15.35 -11.99 60.10
CA THR A 376 -15.88 -12.78 61.19
C THR A 376 -14.72 -13.60 61.75
N GLU A 377 -14.00 -13.00 62.68
CA GLU A 377 -13.26 -13.77 63.67
C GLU A 377 -14.25 -14.41 64.63
N ILE A 378 -14.11 -15.70 64.80
CA ILE A 378 -14.80 -16.49 65.82
C ILE A 378 -13.81 -16.69 66.92
N VAL A 379 -14.25 -16.31 68.11
CA VAL A 379 -13.72 -16.73 69.39
C VAL A 379 -13.86 -18.25 69.57
#